data_297ef46f612900800011a1cd350c4ead
#
_entry.id   297ef46f612900800011a1cd350c4ead
#
_cell.length_a   1.000
_cell.length_b   1.000
_cell.length_c   1.000
_cell.angle_alpha   90.00
_cell.angle_beta   90.00
_cell.angle_gamma   90.00
#
_symmetry.space_group_name_H-M   'P 1'
#
loop_
_entity.id
_entity.type
_entity.pdbx_description
1 polymer ?
#
loop_
_entity_poly.entity_id
_entity_poly.type
_entity_poly.pdbx_seq_one_letter_code
_entity_poly.pdbx_strand_id
1 'polypeptide(L)'
;MTIQPPWVKRTINLVLIGETGVGKTAMLDLLANVCAGIKLEDFKATHQTKSERGGSSSGSQTNVPEFYTIPCANGNEVNILDTPGLADTRGIDMDNEHKAAIANAVKKHFEVIDAVIILANGTLARLAAATQYALTTISGMFPNSIVDNIAFIFTMVSDPTSFNFERKSLPEELRKAKIWSINNPFAQWTKYQEKLAQDPPTVDEEILQEMDEGVHRSYTKALKMLGQVFQFLDKCKVQPTNSIYDLYIMSTDIEAAISNVIARMDQTENTRNGLKKLQSDKAAQEQGKKINEKYEEIINTPFYEHENTGSEHNTLCVAGNCYSNCHEGCGVGFTLDRATLGSNCSAFYNSTGTGLKRVCTICHHLAEDHQHYRSKWVKRIKTGKVVDEDAKKRYDEAKTEADRIAIVMEDVEKNIIALEKEIVDLEKQLSELCEKYNQLALSGSFIGYITSAIRLLKLRQETMKKEGADAESLQRMADRIKRLEHKRHVLEEAEKPRKQKLKALLGL
;
A
#
# COMPACT_ATOMS: atom_id res chain seq x y z
N MET A 1 26.09 -6.61 34.63
CA MET A 1 24.73 -6.35 35.14
C MET A 1 23.76 -6.98 34.21
N THR A 2 23.16 -8.10 34.59
CA THR A 2 22.03 -8.67 33.85
C THR A 2 20.81 -7.83 34.19
N ILE A 3 20.34 -7.03 33.27
CA ILE A 3 19.07 -6.33 33.44
C ILE A 3 17.99 -7.38 33.18
N GLN A 4 17.43 -7.95 34.28
CA GLN A 4 16.10 -8.52 34.18
C GLN A 4 15.15 -7.33 33.99
N PRO A 5 14.49 -7.23 32.81
CA PRO A 5 13.54 -6.14 32.61
C PRO A 5 12.42 -6.28 33.65
N PRO A 6 12.15 -5.23 34.44
CA PRO A 6 11.08 -5.25 35.42
C PRO A 6 9.77 -4.98 34.69
N TRP A 7 9.19 -5.97 34.05
CA TRP A 7 7.83 -5.85 33.53
C TRP A 7 6.89 -6.89 34.15
N VAL A 8 5.61 -6.50 34.27
CA VAL A 8 4.56 -7.30 34.92
C VAL A 8 3.89 -8.26 33.91
N LYS A 9 3.79 -7.85 32.65
CA LYS A 9 3.18 -8.67 31.59
C LYS A 9 3.99 -9.95 31.36
N ARG A 10 3.29 -11.10 31.30
CA ARG A 10 3.92 -12.37 30.98
C ARG A 10 4.33 -12.47 29.52
N THR A 11 3.48 -11.96 28.64
CA THR A 11 3.70 -11.96 27.18
C THR A 11 3.53 -10.56 26.66
N ILE A 12 4.43 -10.13 25.77
CA ILE A 12 4.37 -8.86 25.05
C ILE A 12 4.36 -9.16 23.55
N ASN A 13 3.35 -8.66 22.84
CA ASN A 13 3.18 -8.83 21.41
C ASN A 13 3.54 -7.53 20.67
N LEU A 14 4.60 -7.56 19.87
CA LEU A 14 5.17 -6.41 19.17
C LEU A 14 5.09 -6.57 17.65
N VAL A 15 4.81 -5.47 16.97
CA VAL A 15 5.06 -5.34 15.53
C VAL A 15 6.25 -4.42 15.32
N LEU A 16 7.28 -4.91 14.63
CA LEU A 16 8.50 -4.18 14.32
C LEU A 16 8.48 -3.73 12.86
N ILE A 17 8.55 -2.43 12.64
CA ILE A 17 8.40 -1.81 11.34
C ILE A 17 9.58 -0.86 11.07
N GLY A 18 9.96 -0.72 9.81
CA GLY A 18 11.00 0.23 9.40
C GLY A 18 11.44 0.00 7.97
N GLU A 19 12.20 0.94 7.43
CA GLU A 19 12.80 0.83 6.10
C GLU A 19 13.79 -0.32 6.01
N THR A 20 14.10 -0.69 4.77
CA THR A 20 15.22 -1.60 4.50
C THR A 20 16.53 -0.98 4.99
N GLY A 21 17.34 -1.78 5.68
CA GLY A 21 18.67 -1.36 6.15
C GLY A 21 18.71 -0.54 7.44
N VAL A 22 17.57 -0.22 8.07
CA VAL A 22 17.55 0.51 9.36
C VAL A 22 17.95 -0.35 10.58
N GLY A 23 18.25 -1.63 10.39
CA GLY A 23 18.74 -2.53 11.44
C GLY A 23 17.65 -3.27 12.22
N LYS A 24 16.52 -3.62 11.59
CA LYS A 24 15.47 -4.44 12.24
C LYS A 24 16.00 -5.78 12.75
N THR A 25 16.63 -6.56 11.89
CA THR A 25 17.23 -7.86 12.26
C THR A 25 18.27 -7.72 13.36
N ALA A 26 19.14 -6.71 13.28
CA ALA A 26 20.12 -6.46 14.35
C ALA A 26 19.45 -6.07 15.69
N MET A 27 18.29 -5.43 15.66
CA MET A 27 17.50 -5.15 16.86
C MET A 27 16.88 -6.42 17.44
N LEU A 28 16.41 -7.35 16.60
CA LEU A 28 15.92 -8.66 17.03
C LEU A 28 17.01 -9.46 17.74
N ASP A 29 18.20 -9.53 17.16
CA ASP A 29 19.35 -10.22 17.77
C ASP A 29 19.74 -9.58 19.11
N LEU A 30 19.75 -8.24 19.20
CA LEU A 30 19.99 -7.55 20.45
C LEU A 30 18.95 -7.91 21.52
N LEU A 31 17.65 -7.87 21.14
CA LEU A 31 16.55 -8.21 22.05
C LEU A 31 16.64 -9.66 22.51
N ALA A 32 16.91 -10.61 21.60
CA ALA A 32 17.02 -12.03 21.93
C ALA A 32 18.13 -12.29 22.94
N ASN A 33 19.33 -11.73 22.72
CA ASN A 33 20.46 -11.89 23.63
C ASN A 33 20.21 -11.24 24.99
N VAL A 34 19.67 -10.02 25.01
CA VAL A 34 19.38 -9.29 26.26
C VAL A 34 18.26 -9.97 27.06
N CYS A 35 17.18 -10.42 26.42
CA CYS A 35 16.10 -11.16 27.07
C CYS A 35 16.56 -12.49 27.63
N ALA A 36 17.43 -13.20 26.92
CA ALA A 36 18.05 -14.43 27.42
C ALA A 36 19.06 -14.21 28.55
N GLY A 37 19.39 -12.95 28.88
CA GLY A 37 20.38 -12.63 29.92
C GLY A 37 21.83 -12.91 29.52
N ILE A 38 22.10 -13.03 28.23
CA ILE A 38 23.41 -13.27 27.65
C ILE A 38 24.27 -12.01 27.81
N LYS A 39 25.55 -12.17 28.12
CA LYS A 39 26.50 -11.06 28.18
C LYS A 39 26.98 -10.70 26.78
N LEU A 40 27.48 -9.46 26.61
CA LEU A 40 27.89 -8.93 25.30
C LEU A 40 28.95 -9.85 24.63
N GLU A 41 29.89 -10.37 25.40
CA GLU A 41 30.98 -11.19 24.93
C GLU A 41 30.50 -12.53 24.32
N ASP A 42 29.34 -12.99 24.78
CA ASP A 42 28.69 -14.26 24.36
C ASP A 42 27.54 -14.05 23.35
N PHE A 43 27.35 -12.84 22.86
CA PHE A 43 26.26 -12.52 21.91
C PHE A 43 26.36 -13.34 20.64
N LYS A 44 25.24 -13.87 20.20
CA LYS A 44 25.10 -14.67 18.97
C LYS A 44 24.07 -14.08 18.04
N ALA A 45 24.34 -14.11 16.75
CA ALA A 45 23.36 -13.89 15.72
C ALA A 45 22.44 -15.12 15.65
N THR A 46 21.23 -15.01 16.20
CA THR A 46 20.29 -16.14 16.30
C THR A 46 19.18 -16.05 15.26
N HIS A 47 19.01 -14.89 14.64
CA HIS A 47 17.89 -14.57 13.72
C HIS A 47 18.37 -14.28 12.30
N GLN A 48 19.44 -14.94 11.84
CA GLN A 48 19.78 -14.93 10.41
C GLN A 48 18.66 -15.63 9.65
N THR A 49 17.83 -14.84 8.99
CA THR A 49 16.71 -15.33 8.19
C THR A 49 17.22 -16.19 7.04
N LYS A 50 16.50 -17.27 6.71
CA LYS A 50 16.80 -18.10 5.52
C LYS A 50 16.72 -17.30 4.21
N SER A 51 16.10 -16.12 4.25
CA SER A 51 15.96 -15.17 3.15
C SER A 51 17.20 -14.27 2.94
N GLU A 52 18.13 -14.20 3.91
CA GLU A 52 19.38 -13.42 3.79
C GLU A 52 20.45 -14.09 2.90
N ARG A 53 20.18 -15.29 2.38
CA ARG A 53 21.13 -16.03 1.54
C ARG A 53 21.08 -15.53 0.09
N GLY A 54 21.93 -14.55 -0.24
CA GLY A 54 22.35 -14.31 -1.63
C GLY A 54 21.85 -13.04 -2.33
N GLY A 55 21.42 -12.01 -1.61
CA GLY A 55 21.13 -10.69 -2.18
C GLY A 55 22.29 -9.70 -2.01
N SER A 56 22.46 -8.75 -2.94
CA SER A 56 23.36 -7.63 -2.76
C SER A 56 22.98 -6.85 -1.49
N SER A 57 23.95 -6.30 -0.78
CA SER A 57 23.77 -5.52 0.47
C SER A 57 22.86 -4.29 0.37
N SER A 58 22.33 -4.00 -0.81
CA SER A 58 21.44 -2.87 -1.12
C SER A 58 19.96 -3.23 -1.28
N GLY A 59 19.56 -4.52 -1.25
CA GLY A 59 18.18 -4.97 -1.36
C GLY A 59 17.53 -5.29 0.01
N SER A 60 16.21 -5.29 0.09
CA SER A 60 15.50 -5.77 1.28
C SER A 60 15.77 -7.26 1.48
N GLN A 61 16.27 -7.61 2.67
CA GLN A 61 16.59 -8.99 3.00
C GLN A 61 15.38 -9.77 3.50
N THR A 62 14.41 -9.09 4.11
CA THR A 62 13.15 -9.67 4.59
C THR A 62 12.05 -9.41 3.56
N ASN A 63 11.60 -10.45 2.86
CA ASN A 63 10.57 -10.34 1.81
C ASN A 63 9.15 -10.67 2.29
N VAL A 64 9.01 -11.35 3.43
CA VAL A 64 7.74 -11.75 4.05
C VAL A 64 7.81 -11.47 5.55
N PRO A 65 6.68 -11.13 6.22
CA PRO A 65 6.67 -10.99 7.67
C PRO A 65 7.08 -12.31 8.34
N GLU A 66 7.99 -12.22 9.31
CA GLU A 66 8.46 -13.37 10.10
C GLU A 66 8.06 -13.20 11.56
N PHE A 67 7.57 -14.27 12.17
CA PHE A 67 7.15 -14.28 13.55
C PHE A 67 8.22 -14.96 14.43
N TYR A 68 8.62 -14.28 15.50
CA TYR A 68 9.61 -14.73 16.45
C TYR A 68 9.03 -14.74 17.86
N THR A 69 9.33 -15.79 18.61
CA THR A 69 9.08 -15.86 20.06
C THR A 69 10.43 -15.82 20.77
N ILE A 70 10.64 -14.81 21.59
CA ILE A 70 11.87 -14.61 22.36
C ILE A 70 11.58 -14.92 23.84
N PRO A 71 12.06 -16.07 24.35
CA PRO A 71 11.94 -16.37 25.76
C PRO A 71 12.91 -15.52 26.58
N CYS A 72 12.43 -15.04 27.73
CA CYS A 72 13.22 -14.23 28.64
C CYS A 72 13.66 -15.02 29.86
N ALA A 73 14.83 -14.71 30.40
CA ALA A 73 15.40 -15.39 31.56
C ALA A 73 14.53 -15.34 32.83
N ASN A 74 13.59 -14.38 32.91
CA ASN A 74 12.62 -14.26 34.00
C ASN A 74 11.34 -15.08 33.79
N GLY A 75 11.25 -15.89 32.73
CA GLY A 75 10.10 -16.68 32.38
C GLY A 75 8.99 -15.93 31.59
N ASN A 76 9.23 -14.66 31.25
CA ASN A 76 8.34 -13.90 30.34
C ASN A 76 8.71 -14.19 28.89
N GLU A 77 7.88 -13.70 27.97
CA GLU A 77 8.01 -13.94 26.53
C GLU A 77 7.75 -12.66 25.73
N VAL A 78 8.53 -12.42 24.70
CA VAL A 78 8.30 -11.35 23.73
C VAL A 78 8.07 -11.96 22.37
N ASN A 79 6.87 -11.78 21.85
CA ASN A 79 6.48 -12.16 20.50
C ASN A 79 6.67 -10.97 19.57
N ILE A 80 7.43 -11.14 18.51
CA ILE A 80 7.76 -10.07 17.57
C ILE A 80 7.36 -10.50 16.15
N LEU A 81 6.58 -9.69 15.50
CA LEU A 81 6.38 -9.76 14.06
C LEU A 81 7.36 -8.80 13.40
N ASP A 82 8.43 -9.34 12.81
CA ASP A 82 9.33 -8.57 11.95
C ASP A 82 8.71 -8.41 10.57
N THR A 83 8.60 -7.18 10.10
CA THR A 83 7.94 -6.87 8.84
C THR A 83 8.94 -6.61 7.72
N PRO A 84 8.57 -6.89 6.45
CA PRO A 84 9.34 -6.44 5.30
C PRO A 84 9.61 -4.94 5.37
N GLY A 85 10.73 -4.50 4.82
CA GLY A 85 11.03 -3.07 4.72
C GLY A 85 9.99 -2.39 3.83
N LEU A 86 9.22 -1.45 4.38
CA LEU A 86 8.32 -0.60 3.62
C LEU A 86 9.12 0.42 2.81
N ALA A 87 8.53 0.90 1.71
CA ALA A 87 9.19 1.77 0.73
C ALA A 87 10.39 1.09 0.04
N ASP A 88 10.23 -0.17 -0.29
CA ASP A 88 11.22 -0.94 -1.05
C ASP A 88 11.53 -0.25 -2.39
N THR A 89 12.79 -0.29 -2.77
CA THR A 89 13.27 0.26 -4.05
C THR A 89 12.62 -0.38 -5.28
N ARG A 90 11.97 -1.54 -5.11
CA ARG A 90 11.24 -2.28 -6.16
C ARG A 90 9.88 -1.70 -6.52
N GLY A 91 9.32 -0.77 -5.73
CA GLY A 91 8.14 0.01 -6.07
C GLY A 91 6.91 -0.21 -5.17
N ILE A 92 5.90 0.63 -5.36
CA ILE A 92 4.66 0.67 -4.54
C ILE A 92 3.84 -0.62 -4.62
N ASP A 93 3.92 -1.36 -5.72
CA ASP A 93 3.22 -2.64 -5.84
C ASP A 93 3.71 -3.63 -4.78
N MET A 94 5.03 -3.66 -4.51
CA MET A 94 5.61 -4.42 -3.42
C MET A 94 5.13 -3.94 -2.04
N ASP A 95 4.90 -2.65 -1.87
CA ASP A 95 4.40 -2.12 -0.60
C ASP A 95 2.94 -2.50 -0.32
N ASN A 96 2.10 -2.64 -1.35
CA ASN A 96 0.75 -3.18 -1.20
C ASN A 96 0.78 -4.67 -0.84
N GLU A 97 1.71 -5.41 -1.43
CA GLU A 97 1.99 -6.80 -1.05
C GLU A 97 2.44 -6.89 0.41
N HIS A 98 3.35 -6.02 0.83
CA HIS A 98 3.83 -5.97 2.20
C HIS A 98 2.73 -5.60 3.20
N LYS A 99 1.84 -4.66 2.87
CA LYS A 99 0.66 -4.33 3.71
C LYS A 99 -0.24 -5.54 3.94
N ALA A 100 -0.57 -6.23 2.85
CA ALA A 100 -1.40 -7.43 2.90
C ALA A 100 -0.73 -8.51 3.75
N ALA A 101 0.55 -8.75 3.50
CA ALA A 101 1.34 -9.72 4.24
C ALA A 101 1.39 -9.36 5.74
N ILE A 102 1.60 -8.09 6.09
CA ILE A 102 1.61 -7.60 7.46
C ILE A 102 0.22 -7.79 8.12
N ALA A 103 -0.86 -7.35 7.48
CA ALA A 103 -2.21 -7.46 8.02
C ALA A 103 -2.61 -8.94 8.24
N ASN A 104 -2.29 -9.81 7.30
CA ASN A 104 -2.53 -11.24 7.41
C ASN A 104 -1.67 -11.90 8.50
N ALA A 105 -0.38 -11.53 8.59
CA ALA A 105 0.52 -12.06 9.61
C ALA A 105 0.10 -11.61 11.02
N VAL A 106 -0.29 -10.35 11.18
CA VAL A 106 -0.85 -9.84 12.43
C VAL A 106 -2.08 -10.64 12.84
N LYS A 107 -3.04 -10.82 11.93
CA LYS A 107 -4.26 -11.60 12.20
C LYS A 107 -3.97 -13.07 12.52
N LYS A 108 -2.97 -13.67 11.86
CA LYS A 108 -2.60 -15.08 12.04
C LYS A 108 -1.92 -15.35 13.38
N HIS A 109 -1.06 -14.42 13.82
CA HIS A 109 -0.17 -14.67 14.95
C HIS A 109 -0.60 -13.96 16.24
N PHE A 110 -1.44 -12.92 16.14
CA PHE A 110 -1.85 -12.13 17.28
C PHE A 110 -3.36 -11.97 17.37
N GLU A 111 -3.92 -12.19 18.54
CA GLU A 111 -5.27 -11.73 18.89
C GLU A 111 -5.26 -10.27 19.35
N VAL A 112 -4.16 -9.89 20.02
CA VAL A 112 -3.93 -8.54 20.53
C VAL A 112 -2.48 -8.13 20.30
N ILE A 113 -2.25 -6.82 20.13
CA ILE A 113 -0.93 -6.20 20.03
C ILE A 113 -0.72 -5.28 21.22
N ASP A 114 0.47 -5.33 21.84
CA ASP A 114 0.88 -4.39 22.88
C ASP A 114 1.41 -3.09 22.29
N ALA A 115 2.29 -3.16 21.30
CA ALA A 115 2.83 -1.96 20.68
C ALA A 115 3.34 -2.18 19.24
N VAL A 116 3.52 -1.07 18.54
CA VAL A 116 4.21 -0.97 17.26
C VAL A 116 5.48 -0.16 17.45
N ILE A 117 6.62 -0.77 17.19
CA ILE A 117 7.92 -0.12 17.25
C ILE A 117 8.40 0.19 15.83
N ILE A 118 8.64 1.45 15.57
CA ILE A 118 9.10 1.94 14.27
C ILE A 118 10.59 2.25 14.35
N LEU A 119 11.40 1.55 13.54
CA LEU A 119 12.82 1.84 13.41
C LEU A 119 13.06 2.82 12.26
N ALA A 120 13.90 3.83 12.52
CA ALA A 120 14.30 4.83 11.53
C ALA A 120 15.76 5.24 11.72
N ASN A 121 16.38 5.80 10.69
CA ASN A 121 17.75 6.31 10.78
C ASN A 121 17.75 7.66 11.51
N GLY A 122 18.44 7.75 12.66
CA GLY A 122 18.52 8.95 13.49
C GLY A 122 19.53 10.00 13.04
N THR A 123 20.40 9.68 12.09
CA THR A 123 21.40 10.63 11.56
C THR A 123 20.80 11.61 10.53
N LEU A 124 19.63 11.31 10.02
CA LEU A 124 18.94 12.16 9.03
C LEU A 124 18.07 13.20 9.74
N ALA A 125 18.22 14.48 9.36
CA ALA A 125 17.44 15.57 9.95
C ALA A 125 15.96 15.51 9.60
N ARG A 126 15.60 14.92 8.48
CA ARG A 126 14.24 14.72 8.00
C ARG A 126 14.05 13.31 7.52
N LEU A 127 12.82 12.84 7.61
CA LEU A 127 12.45 11.58 7.01
C LEU A 127 12.71 11.63 5.49
N ALA A 128 13.39 10.62 4.97
CA ALA A 128 13.44 10.38 3.54
C ALA A 128 12.01 10.23 2.99
N ALA A 129 11.81 10.48 1.69
CA ALA A 129 10.50 10.31 1.07
C ALA A 129 9.96 8.88 1.25
N ALA A 130 10.86 7.91 1.23
CA ALA A 130 10.57 6.50 1.49
C ALA A 130 10.05 6.28 2.92
N THR A 131 10.74 6.82 3.95
CA THR A 131 10.27 6.73 5.35
C THR A 131 8.93 7.44 5.52
N GLN A 132 8.74 8.59 4.91
CA GLN A 132 7.50 9.35 4.98
C GLN A 132 6.33 8.56 4.38
N TYR A 133 6.55 7.92 3.25
CA TYR A 133 5.58 7.02 2.63
C TYR A 133 5.30 5.80 3.52
N ALA A 134 6.34 5.15 4.07
CA ALA A 134 6.19 4.03 4.98
C ALA A 134 5.34 4.40 6.21
N LEU A 135 5.58 5.56 6.82
CA LEU A 135 4.78 6.04 7.95
C LEU A 135 3.33 6.32 7.56
N THR A 136 3.09 6.92 6.40
CA THR A 136 1.72 7.15 5.91
C THR A 136 1.00 5.82 5.66
N THR A 137 1.72 4.84 5.12
CA THR A 137 1.23 3.48 4.90
C THR A 137 0.84 2.80 6.21
N ILE A 138 1.72 2.85 7.20
CA ILE A 138 1.48 2.31 8.55
C ILE A 138 0.29 2.99 9.20
N SER A 139 0.26 4.32 9.17
CA SER A 139 -0.83 5.11 9.74
C SER A 139 -2.19 4.79 9.10
N GLY A 140 -2.19 4.35 7.84
CA GLY A 140 -3.40 3.87 7.16
C GLY A 140 -3.82 2.44 7.54
N MET A 141 -2.89 1.62 8.04
CA MET A 141 -3.16 0.23 8.42
C MET A 141 -3.63 0.06 9.87
N PHE A 142 -3.26 0.99 10.74
CA PHE A 142 -3.53 0.87 12.16
C PHE A 142 -4.68 1.78 12.60
N PRO A 143 -5.53 1.32 13.55
CA PRO A 143 -6.62 2.13 14.07
C PRO A 143 -6.09 3.26 14.96
N ASN A 144 -6.85 4.33 15.07
CA ASN A 144 -6.54 5.48 15.95
C ASN A 144 -6.24 5.07 17.40
N SER A 145 -6.90 4.01 17.89
CA SER A 145 -6.74 3.54 19.26
C SER A 145 -5.32 3.08 19.62
N ILE A 146 -4.48 2.76 18.60
CA ILE A 146 -3.11 2.29 18.83
C ILE A 146 -2.10 3.43 19.00
N VAL A 147 -2.48 4.70 18.81
CA VAL A 147 -1.56 5.84 18.75
C VAL A 147 -0.63 5.94 19.98
N ASP A 148 -1.17 5.67 21.17
CA ASP A 148 -0.41 5.70 22.42
C ASP A 148 0.53 4.50 22.59
N ASN A 149 0.37 3.47 21.76
CA ASN A 149 1.18 2.26 21.73
C ASN A 149 2.25 2.28 20.63
N ILE A 150 2.36 3.40 19.89
CA ILE A 150 3.40 3.56 18.86
C ILE A 150 4.61 4.28 19.44
N ALA A 151 5.79 3.74 19.15
CA ALA A 151 7.05 4.36 19.53
C ALA A 151 8.11 4.24 18.45
N PHE A 152 9.12 5.10 18.50
CA PHE A 152 10.24 5.13 17.57
C PHE A 152 11.54 4.76 18.25
N ILE A 153 12.35 3.95 17.58
CA ILE A 153 13.74 3.74 17.92
C ILE A 153 14.59 4.20 16.74
N PHE A 154 15.32 5.28 16.94
CA PHE A 154 16.25 5.81 15.95
C PHE A 154 17.60 5.13 16.06
N THR A 155 17.96 4.40 15.01
CA THR A 155 19.21 3.64 14.92
C THR A 155 20.36 4.50 14.38
N MET A 156 21.59 3.96 14.40
CA MET A 156 22.81 4.61 13.90
C MET A 156 23.20 5.89 14.67
N VAL A 157 22.73 6.04 15.92
CA VAL A 157 23.00 7.20 16.77
C VAL A 157 24.09 6.83 17.78
N SER A 158 25.33 7.18 17.49
CA SER A 158 26.50 6.87 18.33
C SER A 158 26.53 7.69 19.63
N ASP A 159 26.09 8.95 19.54
CA ASP A 159 26.05 9.88 20.66
C ASP A 159 24.91 10.91 20.44
N PRO A 160 24.56 11.71 21.48
CA PRO A 160 23.47 12.68 21.35
C PRO A 160 23.67 13.75 20.27
N THR A 161 24.93 14.04 19.90
CA THR A 161 25.23 15.04 18.87
C THR A 161 25.04 14.52 17.46
N SER A 162 25.05 13.18 17.28
CA SER A 162 24.78 12.53 16.01
C SER A 162 23.29 12.31 15.75
N PHE A 163 22.42 12.63 16.74
CA PHE A 163 20.97 12.57 16.59
C PHE A 163 20.45 13.86 15.95
N ASN A 164 20.21 13.81 14.64
CA ASN A 164 19.83 14.97 13.84
C ASN A 164 18.33 15.06 13.57
N PHE A 165 17.56 14.04 13.91
CA PHE A 165 16.15 13.95 13.56
C PHE A 165 15.28 15.04 14.20
N GLU A 166 14.48 15.72 13.37
CA GLU A 166 13.54 16.74 13.83
C GLU A 166 12.13 16.15 14.01
N ARG A 167 11.64 16.08 15.23
CA ARG A 167 10.29 15.55 15.56
C ARG A 167 9.17 16.20 14.75
N LYS A 168 9.29 17.47 14.34
CA LYS A 168 8.29 18.16 13.51
C LYS A 168 8.12 17.56 12.11
N SER A 169 9.07 16.73 11.65
CA SER A 169 8.98 16.02 10.37
C SER A 169 8.09 14.77 10.42
N LEU A 170 7.68 14.32 11.63
CA LEU A 170 6.69 13.27 11.77
C LEU A 170 5.29 13.74 11.38
N PRO A 171 4.43 12.84 10.87
CA PRO A 171 3.00 13.06 10.78
C PRO A 171 2.45 13.57 12.12
N GLU A 172 1.44 14.44 12.07
CA GLU A 172 0.95 15.15 13.26
C GLU A 172 0.51 14.19 14.37
N GLU A 173 -0.19 13.14 14.01
CA GLU A 173 -0.68 12.08 14.88
C GLU A 173 0.44 11.33 15.62
N LEU A 174 1.62 11.21 15.01
CA LEU A 174 2.78 10.52 15.58
C LEU A 174 3.77 11.42 16.33
N ARG A 175 3.56 12.74 16.34
CA ARG A 175 4.48 13.69 17.00
C ARG A 175 4.59 13.51 18.52
N LYS A 176 3.59 12.90 19.14
CA LYS A 176 3.57 12.62 20.60
C LYS A 176 4.18 11.27 20.95
N ALA A 177 4.47 10.42 19.97
CA ALA A 177 5.03 9.09 20.19
C ALA A 177 6.35 9.15 20.99
N LYS A 178 6.63 8.10 21.77
CA LYS A 178 7.90 7.94 22.48
C LYS A 178 9.02 7.77 21.47
N ILE A 179 10.16 8.38 21.75
CA ILE A 179 11.35 8.31 20.89
C ILE A 179 12.55 7.89 21.75
N TRP A 180 13.28 6.92 21.25
CA TRP A 180 14.59 6.53 21.76
C TRP A 180 15.59 6.50 20.63
N SER A 181 16.88 6.53 20.98
CA SER A 181 17.98 6.38 20.01
C SER A 181 18.96 5.31 20.46
N ILE A 182 19.54 4.61 19.50
CA ILE A 182 20.49 3.53 19.75
C ILE A 182 21.59 3.51 18.68
N ASN A 183 22.82 3.21 19.12
CA ASN A 183 23.82 2.60 18.28
C ASN A 183 23.89 1.13 18.70
N ASN A 184 23.55 0.21 17.79
CA ASN A 184 23.38 -1.20 18.16
C ASN A 184 24.74 -1.81 18.57
N PRO A 185 24.92 -2.21 19.85
CA PRO A 185 26.20 -2.73 20.33
C PRO A 185 26.55 -4.08 19.71
N PHE A 186 25.56 -4.88 19.29
CA PHE A 186 25.81 -6.17 18.66
C PHE A 186 26.53 -6.01 17.31
N ALA A 187 26.09 -5.09 16.45
CA ALA A 187 26.78 -4.82 15.19
C ALA A 187 28.19 -4.26 15.40
N GLN A 188 28.40 -3.45 16.46
CA GLN A 188 29.72 -2.96 16.83
C GLN A 188 30.61 -4.06 17.37
N TRP A 189 30.08 -4.94 18.21
CA TRP A 189 30.80 -6.10 18.76
C TRP A 189 31.26 -7.04 17.64
N THR A 190 30.37 -7.38 16.69
CA THR A 190 30.74 -8.21 15.55
C THR A 190 31.93 -7.60 14.78
N LYS A 191 31.85 -6.30 14.47
CA LYS A 191 32.92 -5.59 13.77
C LYS A 191 34.22 -5.54 14.55
N TYR A 192 34.16 -5.36 15.87
CA TYR A 192 35.33 -5.41 16.75
C TYR A 192 35.96 -6.78 16.72
N GLN A 193 35.18 -7.86 16.84
CA GLN A 193 35.67 -9.25 16.79
C GLN A 193 36.31 -9.57 15.44
N GLU A 194 35.74 -9.11 14.34
CA GLU A 194 36.32 -9.25 12.99
C GLU A 194 37.70 -8.58 12.88
N LYS A 195 37.89 -7.41 13.48
CA LYS A 195 39.17 -6.71 13.48
C LYS A 195 40.20 -7.38 14.40
N LEU A 196 39.75 -7.84 15.55
CA LEU A 196 40.59 -8.55 16.50
C LEU A 196 41.13 -9.90 15.93
N ALA A 197 40.33 -10.58 15.11
CA ALA A 197 40.68 -11.87 14.51
C ALA A 197 41.57 -11.76 13.26
N GLN A 198 41.89 -10.55 12.76
CA GLN A 198 42.74 -10.37 11.58
C GLN A 198 44.22 -10.59 11.90
N ASP A 199 44.88 -11.44 11.12
CA ASP A 199 46.29 -11.69 11.19
C ASP A 199 46.92 -11.54 9.79
N PRO A 200 47.85 -10.56 9.56
CA PRO A 200 48.29 -9.54 10.51
C PRO A 200 47.18 -8.52 10.86
N PRO A 201 47.25 -7.86 12.02
CA PRO A 201 46.28 -6.83 12.42
C PRO A 201 46.23 -5.71 11.39
N THR A 202 45.00 -5.27 11.04
CA THR A 202 44.79 -4.17 10.09
C THR A 202 44.60 -2.83 10.78
N VAL A 203 44.57 -2.81 12.12
CA VAL A 203 44.43 -1.61 12.96
C VAL A 203 45.37 -1.70 14.14
N ASP A 204 45.84 -0.57 14.66
CA ASP A 204 46.74 -0.48 15.80
C ASP A 204 46.03 -0.88 17.09
N GLU A 205 46.81 -1.31 18.10
CA GLU A 205 46.30 -1.74 19.41
C GLU A 205 45.49 -0.65 20.12
N GLU A 206 45.92 0.61 19.99
CA GLU A 206 45.18 1.77 20.53
C GLU A 206 43.78 1.91 19.93
N ILE A 207 43.63 1.68 18.62
CA ILE A 207 42.35 1.68 17.95
C ILE A 207 41.47 0.52 18.40
N LEU A 208 42.06 -0.68 18.60
CA LEU A 208 41.33 -1.83 19.12
C LEU A 208 40.79 -1.57 20.53
N GLN A 209 41.60 -0.94 21.39
CA GLN A 209 41.18 -0.56 22.74
C GLN A 209 40.04 0.48 22.68
N GLU A 210 40.12 1.51 21.82
CA GLU A 210 39.09 2.49 21.65
C GLU A 210 37.76 1.87 21.13
N MET A 211 37.88 0.87 20.23
CA MET A 211 36.69 0.12 19.75
C MET A 211 36.04 -0.66 20.89
N ASP A 212 36.83 -1.38 21.72
CA ASP A 212 36.33 -2.15 22.87
C ASP A 212 35.58 -1.25 23.85
N GLU A 213 36.20 -0.16 24.28
CA GLU A 213 35.57 0.83 25.17
C GLU A 213 34.29 1.41 24.56
N GLY A 214 34.31 1.70 23.28
CA GLY A 214 33.17 2.21 22.51
C GLY A 214 31.98 1.24 22.50
N VAL A 215 32.25 -0.04 22.28
CA VAL A 215 31.24 -1.11 22.28
C VAL A 215 30.61 -1.28 23.66
N HIS A 216 31.42 -1.36 24.72
CA HIS A 216 30.93 -1.48 26.10
C HIS A 216 30.11 -0.29 26.54
N ARG A 217 30.51 0.93 26.12
CA ARG A 217 29.72 2.16 26.34
C ARG A 217 28.37 2.13 25.62
N SER A 218 28.37 1.67 24.37
CA SER A 218 27.13 1.51 23.57
C SER A 218 26.22 0.45 24.18
N TYR A 219 26.78 -0.67 24.66
CA TYR A 219 26.01 -1.72 25.33
C TYR A 219 25.32 -1.21 26.59
N THR A 220 26.04 -0.48 27.45
CA THR A 220 25.47 0.11 28.67
C THR A 220 24.31 1.08 28.35
N LYS A 221 24.48 1.91 27.30
CA LYS A 221 23.42 2.82 26.82
C LYS A 221 22.22 2.03 26.25
N ALA A 222 22.48 0.96 25.49
CA ALA A 222 21.44 0.11 24.92
C ALA A 222 20.60 -0.58 26.01
N LEU A 223 21.25 -1.14 27.04
CA LEU A 223 20.55 -1.76 28.17
C LEU A 223 19.65 -0.75 28.89
N LYS A 224 20.13 0.48 29.15
CA LYS A 224 19.32 1.55 29.75
C LYS A 224 18.13 1.92 28.89
N MET A 225 18.34 2.04 27.59
CA MET A 225 17.27 2.33 26.61
C MET A 225 16.24 1.20 26.56
N LEU A 226 16.67 -0.06 26.46
CA LEU A 226 15.77 -1.22 26.47
C LEU A 226 14.95 -1.30 27.75
N GLY A 227 15.55 -1.00 28.91
CA GLY A 227 14.82 -0.90 30.18
C GLY A 227 13.67 0.11 30.11
N GLN A 228 13.88 1.27 29.48
CA GLN A 228 12.80 2.26 29.26
C GLN A 228 11.76 1.79 28.26
N VAL A 229 12.19 1.08 27.19
CA VAL A 229 11.28 0.48 26.21
C VAL A 229 10.36 -0.54 26.89
N PHE A 230 10.92 -1.46 27.68
CA PHE A 230 10.12 -2.45 28.38
C PHE A 230 9.16 -1.84 29.41
N GLN A 231 9.56 -0.78 30.12
CA GLN A 231 8.66 -0.02 30.99
C GLN A 231 7.50 0.64 30.22
N PHE A 232 7.74 1.09 29.00
CA PHE A 232 6.69 1.62 28.12
C PHE A 232 5.76 0.50 27.69
N LEU A 233 6.30 -0.64 27.19
CA LEU A 233 5.54 -1.78 26.74
C LEU A 233 4.62 -2.37 27.82
N ASP A 234 5.11 -2.41 29.05
CA ASP A 234 4.33 -2.88 30.21
C ASP A 234 3.10 -2.02 30.50
N LYS A 235 3.19 -0.72 30.18
CA LYS A 235 2.10 0.25 30.38
C LYS A 235 1.13 0.35 29.21
N CYS A 236 1.51 -0.16 28.03
CA CYS A 236 0.66 -0.14 26.84
C CYS A 236 -0.63 -0.92 27.08
N LYS A 237 -1.77 -0.37 26.68
CA LYS A 237 -3.05 -1.09 26.66
C LYS A 237 -3.08 -1.97 25.42
N VAL A 238 -3.39 -3.24 25.60
CA VAL A 238 -3.51 -4.18 24.46
C VAL A 238 -4.56 -3.71 23.46
N GLN A 239 -4.26 -3.85 22.18
CA GLN A 239 -5.13 -3.47 21.09
C GLN A 239 -5.57 -4.72 20.30
N PRO A 240 -6.88 -4.93 20.05
CA PRO A 240 -7.36 -6.07 19.28
C PRO A 240 -6.93 -5.93 17.80
N THR A 241 -6.53 -7.04 17.19
CA THR A 241 -6.03 -7.06 15.82
C THR A 241 -7.12 -7.05 14.75
N ASN A 242 -8.36 -7.36 15.10
CA ASN A 242 -9.48 -7.37 14.16
C ASN A 242 -9.66 -6.02 13.46
N SER A 243 -9.49 -4.90 14.17
CA SER A 243 -9.62 -3.55 13.60
C SER A 243 -8.57 -3.24 12.53
N ILE A 244 -7.39 -3.86 12.59
CA ILE A 244 -6.35 -3.74 11.56
C ILE A 244 -6.81 -4.44 10.28
N TYR A 245 -7.37 -5.64 10.42
CA TYR A 245 -7.90 -6.37 9.29
C TYR A 245 -9.13 -5.68 8.67
N ASP A 246 -10.01 -5.13 9.50
CA ASP A 246 -11.20 -4.39 9.03
C ASP A 246 -10.80 -3.14 8.24
N LEU A 247 -9.80 -2.38 8.69
CA LEU A 247 -9.25 -1.24 7.94
C LEU A 247 -8.66 -1.67 6.60
N TYR A 248 -7.98 -2.80 6.59
CA TYR A 248 -7.44 -3.36 5.37
C TYR A 248 -8.55 -3.72 4.36
N ILE A 249 -9.60 -4.41 4.80
CA ILE A 249 -10.77 -4.71 3.95
C ILE A 249 -11.42 -3.42 3.45
N MET A 250 -11.63 -2.45 4.33
CA MET A 250 -12.24 -1.16 3.95
C MET A 250 -11.42 -0.43 2.89
N SER A 251 -10.10 -0.52 2.93
CA SER A 251 -9.24 0.06 1.89
C SER A 251 -9.47 -0.59 0.52
N THR A 252 -9.74 -1.90 0.47
CA THR A 252 -10.07 -2.59 -0.78
C THR A 252 -11.45 -2.22 -1.32
N ASP A 253 -12.42 -2.01 -0.43
CA ASP A 253 -13.77 -1.56 -0.80
C ASP A 253 -13.74 -0.13 -1.39
N ILE A 254 -12.91 0.75 -0.82
CA ILE A 254 -12.65 2.09 -1.37
C ILE A 254 -12.02 1.99 -2.76
N GLU A 255 -11.04 1.12 -2.97
CA GLU A 255 -10.42 0.91 -4.28
C GLU A 255 -11.43 0.41 -5.34
N ALA A 256 -12.32 -0.51 -4.97
CA ALA A 256 -13.40 -0.99 -5.84
C ALA A 256 -14.39 0.14 -6.17
N ALA A 257 -14.78 0.95 -5.18
CA ALA A 257 -15.66 2.10 -5.40
C ALA A 257 -15.03 3.14 -6.33
N ILE A 258 -13.73 3.46 -6.18
CA ILE A 258 -13.00 4.34 -7.09
C ILE A 258 -13.03 3.79 -8.52
N SER A 259 -12.81 2.48 -8.69
CA SER A 259 -12.83 1.83 -10.00
C SER A 259 -14.20 1.95 -10.66
N ASN A 260 -15.29 1.88 -9.89
CA ASN A 260 -16.65 2.07 -10.39
C ASN A 260 -16.88 3.51 -10.88
N VAL A 261 -16.43 4.51 -10.13
CA VAL A 261 -16.50 5.93 -10.56
C VAL A 261 -15.74 6.12 -11.87
N ILE A 262 -14.51 5.60 -11.97
CA ILE A 262 -13.68 5.69 -13.19
C ILE A 262 -14.39 5.04 -14.37
N ALA A 263 -14.95 3.85 -14.21
CA ALA A 263 -15.65 3.14 -15.28
C ALA A 263 -16.86 3.96 -15.81
N ARG A 264 -17.57 4.65 -14.92
CA ARG A 264 -18.66 5.55 -15.33
C ARG A 264 -18.18 6.82 -16.04
N MET A 265 -17.06 7.39 -15.58
CA MET A 265 -16.44 8.54 -16.25
C MET A 265 -16.01 8.17 -17.67
N ASP A 266 -15.35 7.02 -17.86
CA ASP A 266 -14.93 6.53 -19.16
C ASP A 266 -16.13 6.28 -20.09
N GLN A 267 -17.22 5.70 -19.56
CA GLN A 267 -18.47 5.52 -20.31
C GLN A 267 -19.05 6.85 -20.75
N THR A 268 -19.11 7.84 -19.86
CA THR A 268 -19.62 9.19 -20.17
C THR A 268 -18.80 9.85 -21.27
N GLU A 269 -17.46 9.76 -21.19
CA GLU A 269 -16.56 10.31 -22.18
C GLU A 269 -16.72 9.62 -23.55
N ASN A 270 -16.83 8.28 -23.57
CA ASN A 270 -17.11 7.53 -24.80
C ASN A 270 -18.44 7.96 -25.44
N THR A 271 -19.47 8.17 -24.64
CA THR A 271 -20.79 8.65 -25.11
C THR A 271 -20.68 10.07 -25.68
N ARG A 272 -19.95 10.99 -25.02
CA ARG A 272 -19.66 12.34 -25.52
C ARG A 272 -18.89 12.34 -26.83
N ASN A 273 -17.89 11.48 -26.95
CA ASN A 273 -17.11 11.34 -28.19
C ASN A 273 -17.97 10.79 -29.33
N GLY A 274 -18.90 9.89 -29.03
CA GLY A 274 -19.91 9.43 -29.96
C GLY A 274 -20.83 10.59 -30.44
N LEU A 275 -21.29 11.43 -29.51
CA LEU A 275 -22.11 12.62 -29.84
C LEU A 275 -21.34 13.61 -30.74
N LYS A 276 -20.07 13.90 -30.42
CA LYS A 276 -19.21 14.75 -31.28
C LYS A 276 -19.06 14.20 -32.69
N LYS A 277 -18.91 12.88 -32.84
CA LYS A 277 -18.87 12.23 -34.15
C LYS A 277 -20.19 12.39 -34.90
N LEU A 278 -21.34 12.21 -34.25
CA LEU A 278 -22.64 12.46 -34.87
C LEU A 278 -22.80 13.91 -35.32
N GLN A 279 -22.32 14.88 -34.52
CA GLN A 279 -22.32 16.30 -34.87
C GLN A 279 -21.45 16.62 -36.09
N SER A 280 -20.26 15.99 -36.20
CA SER A 280 -19.36 16.17 -37.33
C SER A 280 -19.89 15.52 -38.61
N ASP A 281 -20.55 14.36 -38.50
CA ASP A 281 -21.15 13.62 -39.62
C ASP A 281 -22.41 14.30 -40.16
N LYS A 282 -23.02 15.25 -39.38
CA LYS A 282 -24.12 16.15 -39.87
C LYS A 282 -23.72 16.97 -41.10
N ALA A 283 -22.41 17.17 -41.30
CA ALA A 283 -21.87 17.83 -42.49
C ALA A 283 -21.71 16.88 -43.71
N ALA A 284 -21.85 15.56 -43.52
CA ALA A 284 -21.76 14.54 -44.58
C ALA A 284 -23.14 13.90 -44.82
N GLN A 285 -24.05 14.65 -45.41
CA GLN A 285 -25.45 14.29 -45.69
C GLN A 285 -25.59 13.22 -46.79
N GLU A 286 -25.18 12.00 -46.54
CA GLU A 286 -25.63 10.85 -47.39
C GLU A 286 -25.59 9.57 -46.58
N GLN A 287 -26.72 9.08 -46.10
CA GLN A 287 -27.03 7.69 -45.68
C GLN A 287 -27.69 7.55 -44.29
N GLY A 288 -29.04 7.65 -44.24
CA GLY A 288 -29.85 7.43 -43.03
C GLY A 288 -29.71 6.06 -42.33
N LYS A 289 -29.28 5.02 -43.07
CA LYS A 289 -29.02 3.72 -42.48
C LYS A 289 -27.80 3.69 -41.52
N LYS A 290 -26.77 4.47 -41.80
CA LYS A 290 -25.56 4.52 -41.00
C LYS A 290 -25.71 5.26 -39.67
N ILE A 291 -26.66 6.15 -39.54
CA ILE A 291 -26.91 6.92 -38.33
C ILE A 291 -27.60 6.06 -37.27
N ASN A 292 -28.53 5.21 -37.65
CA ASN A 292 -29.19 4.30 -36.72
C ASN A 292 -28.23 3.25 -36.18
N GLU A 293 -27.37 2.69 -37.02
CA GLU A 293 -26.31 1.74 -36.57
C GLU A 293 -25.35 2.41 -35.60
N LYS A 294 -24.91 3.64 -35.89
CA LYS A 294 -24.02 4.40 -34.99
C LYS A 294 -24.71 4.79 -33.68
N TYR A 295 -26.00 5.12 -33.70
CA TYR A 295 -26.76 5.42 -32.51
C TYR A 295 -26.87 4.19 -31.58
N GLU A 296 -27.24 3.04 -32.15
CA GLU A 296 -27.26 1.78 -31.39
C GLU A 296 -25.88 1.42 -30.82
N GLU A 297 -24.80 1.69 -31.56
CA GLU A 297 -23.44 1.49 -31.09
C GLU A 297 -23.10 2.40 -29.90
N ILE A 298 -23.46 3.67 -29.95
CA ILE A 298 -23.20 4.65 -28.88
C ILE A 298 -23.98 4.30 -27.60
N ILE A 299 -25.26 3.97 -27.73
CA ILE A 299 -26.10 3.64 -26.57
C ILE A 299 -25.78 2.28 -25.98
N ASN A 300 -25.41 1.31 -26.81
CA ASN A 300 -25.06 -0.03 -26.39
C ASN A 300 -23.57 -0.19 -26.02
N THR A 301 -22.82 0.91 -25.87
CA THR A 301 -21.42 0.82 -25.43
C THR A 301 -21.37 0.12 -24.07
N PRO A 302 -20.77 -1.07 -23.97
CA PRO A 302 -20.71 -1.80 -22.74
C PRO A 302 -19.81 -1.06 -21.75
N PHE A 303 -20.20 -1.07 -20.49
CA PHE A 303 -19.36 -0.62 -19.39
C PHE A 303 -19.18 -1.76 -18.38
N TYR A 304 -18.18 -1.63 -17.54
CA TYR A 304 -17.87 -2.61 -16.52
C TYR A 304 -17.97 -1.98 -15.14
N GLU A 305 -18.54 -2.68 -14.20
CA GLU A 305 -18.63 -2.28 -12.81
C GLU A 305 -18.28 -3.44 -11.88
N HIS A 306 -17.83 -3.12 -10.67
CA HIS A 306 -17.66 -4.10 -9.62
C HIS A 306 -19.01 -4.43 -8.98
N GLU A 307 -19.38 -5.71 -8.98
CA GLU A 307 -20.51 -6.26 -8.23
C GLU A 307 -19.98 -6.97 -6.99
N ASN A 308 -20.48 -6.61 -5.80
CA ASN A 308 -20.04 -7.19 -4.54
C ASN A 308 -20.41 -8.68 -4.48
N THR A 309 -19.45 -9.53 -4.11
CA THR A 309 -19.63 -11.00 -3.96
C THR A 309 -19.73 -11.46 -2.51
N GLY A 310 -19.91 -10.53 -1.55
CA GLY A 310 -20.06 -10.83 -0.14
C GLY A 310 -18.76 -11.31 0.51
N SER A 311 -18.75 -12.53 1.04
CA SER A 311 -17.55 -13.10 1.69
C SER A 311 -16.59 -13.76 0.70
N GLU A 312 -17.04 -14.06 -0.50
CA GLU A 312 -16.20 -14.65 -1.54
C GLU A 312 -15.30 -13.58 -2.18
N HIS A 313 -14.11 -13.99 -2.54
CA HIS A 313 -13.19 -13.11 -3.25
C HIS A 313 -12.73 -13.71 -4.56
N ASN A 314 -12.38 -12.82 -5.49
CA ASN A 314 -12.05 -13.13 -6.85
C ASN A 314 -10.70 -12.53 -7.22
N THR A 315 -9.95 -13.20 -8.10
CA THR A 315 -8.74 -12.65 -8.70
C THR A 315 -9.13 -11.83 -9.93
N LEU A 316 -9.01 -10.51 -9.83
CA LEU A 316 -9.34 -9.58 -10.91
C LEU A 316 -8.09 -8.98 -11.53
N CYS A 317 -8.13 -8.74 -12.84
CA CYS A 317 -7.11 -7.94 -13.51
C CYS A 317 -7.36 -6.44 -13.29
N VAL A 318 -6.31 -5.72 -12.87
CA VAL A 318 -6.33 -4.26 -12.67
C VAL A 318 -5.52 -3.51 -13.73
N ALA A 319 -5.07 -4.21 -14.78
CA ALA A 319 -4.48 -3.56 -15.96
C ALA A 319 -5.51 -2.67 -16.64
N GLY A 320 -5.08 -1.53 -17.15
CA GLY A 320 -5.98 -0.58 -17.81
C GLY A 320 -6.79 -1.25 -18.93
N ASN A 321 -8.09 -1.05 -18.91
CA ASN A 321 -9.06 -1.57 -19.87
C ASN A 321 -9.21 -3.10 -19.93
N CYS A 322 -8.73 -3.83 -18.90
CA CYS A 322 -8.83 -5.28 -18.83
C CYS A 322 -9.89 -5.73 -17.84
N TYR A 323 -11.04 -5.67 -17.97
CA TYR A 323 -12.12 -5.99 -17.02
C TYR A 323 -12.34 -7.52 -16.86
N SER A 324 -11.27 -8.28 -16.63
CA SER A 324 -11.34 -9.74 -16.57
C SER A 324 -11.43 -10.26 -15.14
N ASN A 325 -12.40 -11.14 -14.89
CA ASN A 325 -12.46 -11.98 -13.70
C ASN A 325 -11.60 -13.23 -13.97
N CYS A 326 -10.35 -13.17 -13.59
CA CYS A 326 -9.38 -14.20 -13.96
C CYS A 326 -9.53 -15.47 -13.14
N HIS A 327 -10.05 -15.38 -11.91
CA HIS A 327 -10.43 -16.53 -11.10
C HIS A 327 -11.55 -16.13 -10.12
N GLU A 328 -12.76 -16.55 -10.40
CA GLU A 328 -13.90 -16.36 -9.49
C GLU A 328 -13.87 -17.43 -8.38
N GLY A 329 -14.23 -17.04 -7.15
CA GLY A 329 -14.18 -17.92 -5.99
C GLY A 329 -12.77 -18.46 -5.71
N CYS A 330 -11.75 -17.59 -5.69
CA CYS A 330 -10.36 -18.00 -5.56
C CYS A 330 -10.11 -18.73 -4.23
N GLY A 331 -9.63 -19.98 -4.29
CA GLY A 331 -9.30 -20.79 -3.11
C GLY A 331 -8.03 -20.39 -2.38
N VAL A 332 -7.22 -19.50 -2.93
CA VAL A 332 -6.08 -18.90 -2.22
C VAL A 332 -6.64 -17.94 -1.17
N GLY A 333 -6.15 -17.98 0.07
CA GLY A 333 -6.59 -17.05 1.11
C GLY A 333 -6.55 -15.59 0.61
N PHE A 334 -7.52 -14.77 1.02
CA PHE A 334 -7.59 -13.38 0.56
C PHE A 334 -6.25 -12.68 0.79
N THR A 335 -5.64 -12.21 -0.28
CA THR A 335 -4.34 -11.54 -0.26
C THR A 335 -4.30 -10.41 -1.28
N LEU A 336 -3.61 -9.33 -0.95
CA LEU A 336 -3.17 -8.32 -1.91
C LEU A 336 -1.72 -8.56 -2.34
N ASP A 337 -1.06 -9.56 -1.75
CA ASP A 337 0.26 -10.00 -2.20
C ASP A 337 0.17 -10.66 -3.58
N ARG A 338 0.57 -9.91 -4.58
CA ARG A 338 0.53 -10.33 -5.99
C ARG A 338 1.52 -11.44 -6.29
N ALA A 339 2.62 -11.55 -5.54
CA ALA A 339 3.58 -12.64 -5.67
C ALA A 339 2.97 -13.95 -5.16
N THR A 340 2.33 -13.92 -3.99
CA THR A 340 1.57 -15.06 -3.44
C THR A 340 0.43 -15.43 -4.37
N LEU A 341 -0.31 -14.45 -4.89
CA LEU A 341 -1.39 -14.66 -5.84
C LEU A 341 -0.86 -15.34 -7.11
N GLY A 342 0.17 -14.79 -7.72
CA GLY A 342 0.80 -15.34 -8.91
C GLY A 342 1.42 -16.72 -8.70
N SER A 343 1.78 -17.09 -7.46
CA SER A 343 2.36 -18.39 -7.12
C SER A 343 1.32 -19.48 -6.93
N ASN A 344 0.18 -19.14 -6.36
CA ASN A 344 -0.76 -20.11 -5.79
C ASN A 344 -2.13 -20.10 -6.47
N CYS A 345 -2.48 -19.03 -7.19
CA CYS A 345 -3.75 -18.96 -7.90
C CYS A 345 -3.66 -19.70 -9.24
N SER A 346 -4.66 -20.55 -9.52
CA SER A 346 -4.74 -21.36 -10.75
C SER A 346 -4.87 -20.54 -12.04
N ALA A 347 -5.16 -19.24 -11.94
CA ALA A 347 -5.17 -18.35 -13.09
C ALA A 347 -3.78 -18.12 -13.71
N PHE A 348 -2.71 -18.48 -13.00
CA PHE A 348 -1.34 -18.22 -13.47
C PHE A 348 -0.59 -19.51 -13.73
N TYR A 349 0.20 -19.52 -14.79
CA TYR A 349 1.10 -20.63 -15.10
C TYR A 349 2.56 -20.17 -15.06
N ASN A 350 3.43 -21.11 -14.75
CA ASN A 350 4.87 -20.88 -14.85
C ASN A 350 5.29 -21.10 -16.31
N SER A 351 5.74 -20.06 -17.01
CA SER A 351 6.46 -20.30 -18.26
C SER A 351 7.79 -20.97 -17.90
N THR A 352 8.06 -22.13 -18.47
CA THR A 352 9.30 -22.89 -18.27
C THR A 352 10.47 -22.14 -18.90
N GLY A 353 11.13 -21.29 -18.11
CA GLY A 353 12.31 -20.53 -18.49
C GLY A 353 12.85 -19.72 -17.33
N THR A 354 14.15 -19.69 -17.14
CA THR A 354 14.87 -18.99 -16.10
C THR A 354 14.66 -17.47 -16.20
N GLY A 355 13.88 -16.89 -15.27
CA GLY A 355 13.60 -15.44 -15.22
C GLY A 355 12.11 -15.08 -15.28
N LEU A 356 11.31 -15.75 -14.64
CA LEU A 356 9.89 -16.06 -14.73
C LEU A 356 8.95 -14.90 -14.46
N LYS A 357 8.43 -14.29 -15.49
CA LYS A 357 7.19 -13.51 -15.43
C LYS A 357 6.01 -14.48 -15.46
N ARG A 358 5.20 -14.51 -14.40
CA ARG A 358 3.97 -15.30 -14.35
C ARG A 358 2.87 -14.58 -15.11
N VAL A 359 2.30 -15.24 -16.08
CA VAL A 359 1.29 -14.67 -16.98
C VAL A 359 -0.07 -15.31 -16.69
N CYS A 360 -1.11 -14.52 -16.64
CA CYS A 360 -2.48 -15.00 -16.49
C CYS A 360 -2.93 -15.79 -17.71
N THR A 361 -3.53 -16.95 -17.50
CA THR A 361 -4.05 -17.81 -18.57
C THR A 361 -5.32 -17.25 -19.23
N ILE A 362 -5.99 -16.32 -18.57
CA ILE A 362 -7.29 -15.76 -19.01
C ILE A 362 -7.10 -14.46 -19.77
N CYS A 363 -6.40 -13.49 -19.19
CA CYS A 363 -6.26 -12.15 -19.79
C CYS A 363 -4.86 -11.84 -20.31
N HIS A 364 -3.90 -12.75 -20.13
CA HIS A 364 -2.52 -12.66 -20.59
C HIS A 364 -1.70 -11.49 -20.01
N HIS A 365 -2.21 -10.78 -18.99
CA HIS A 365 -1.44 -9.82 -18.23
C HIS A 365 -0.57 -10.52 -17.18
N LEU A 366 0.43 -9.78 -16.65
CA LEU A 366 1.32 -10.31 -15.63
C LEU A 366 0.58 -10.50 -14.30
N ALA A 367 1.06 -11.39 -13.44
CA ALA A 367 0.50 -11.60 -12.11
C ALA A 367 0.45 -10.32 -11.28
N GLU A 368 1.44 -9.44 -11.44
CA GLU A 368 1.52 -8.10 -10.82
C GLU A 368 0.39 -7.14 -11.24
N ASP A 369 -0.34 -7.44 -12.30
CA ASP A 369 -1.52 -6.70 -12.74
C ASP A 369 -2.83 -7.30 -12.19
N HIS A 370 -2.76 -8.18 -11.18
CA HIS A 370 -3.94 -8.83 -10.60
C HIS A 370 -4.01 -8.60 -9.09
N GLN A 371 -5.24 -8.64 -8.58
CA GLN A 371 -5.51 -8.44 -7.15
C GLN A 371 -6.79 -9.18 -6.72
N HIS A 372 -6.86 -9.56 -5.44
CA HIS A 372 -8.10 -10.04 -4.86
C HIS A 372 -9.05 -8.88 -4.53
N TYR A 373 -10.33 -9.08 -4.88
CA TYR A 373 -11.45 -8.22 -4.49
C TYR A 373 -12.62 -9.07 -4.00
N ARG A 374 -13.40 -8.55 -3.07
CA ARG A 374 -14.73 -9.11 -2.69
C ARG A 374 -15.82 -8.62 -3.65
N SER A 375 -15.46 -8.52 -4.90
CA SER A 375 -16.32 -8.10 -6.00
C SER A 375 -15.83 -8.76 -7.27
N LYS A 376 -16.64 -8.68 -8.33
CA LYS A 376 -16.24 -9.11 -9.66
C LYS A 376 -16.64 -8.06 -10.69
N TRP A 377 -15.93 -8.04 -11.80
CA TRP A 377 -16.31 -7.24 -12.95
C TRP A 377 -17.56 -7.82 -13.59
N VAL A 378 -18.60 -7.01 -13.74
CA VAL A 378 -19.79 -7.36 -14.49
C VAL A 378 -19.91 -6.42 -15.67
N LYS A 379 -19.98 -7.02 -16.86
CA LYS A 379 -20.27 -6.28 -18.08
C LYS A 379 -21.75 -5.88 -18.07
N ARG A 380 -22.03 -4.60 -18.00
CA ARG A 380 -23.37 -4.06 -18.17
C ARG A 380 -23.48 -3.50 -19.58
N ILE A 381 -24.52 -3.90 -20.25
CA ILE A 381 -25.00 -3.22 -21.44
C ILE A 381 -26.27 -2.55 -20.96
N LYS A 382 -26.36 -1.22 -21.03
CA LYS A 382 -27.68 -0.60 -20.93
C LYS A 382 -28.46 -1.08 -22.15
N THR A 383 -28.99 -2.30 -22.07
CA THR A 383 -29.97 -2.75 -23.05
C THR A 383 -31.11 -1.74 -23.03
N GLY A 384 -31.19 -1.03 -24.10
CA GLY A 384 -32.14 0.02 -24.44
C GLY A 384 -33.59 -0.11 -23.99
N LYS A 385 -33.84 -0.14 -22.66
CA LYS A 385 -35.09 0.41 -22.13
C LYS A 385 -35.03 1.93 -21.98
N VAL A 386 -33.98 2.55 -22.49
CA VAL A 386 -33.84 4.01 -22.61
C VAL A 386 -33.71 4.45 -24.08
N VAL A 387 -34.11 3.66 -25.00
CA VAL A 387 -34.77 4.26 -26.18
C VAL A 387 -36.10 4.68 -25.62
N ASP A 388 -36.19 5.95 -25.25
CA ASP A 388 -37.46 6.59 -24.94
C ASP A 388 -38.42 6.17 -26.08
N GLU A 389 -39.45 5.37 -25.75
CA GLU A 389 -40.40 4.90 -26.78
C GLU A 389 -40.98 6.08 -27.55
N ASP A 390 -41.05 7.25 -26.89
CA ASP A 390 -41.39 8.52 -27.49
C ASP A 390 -40.31 9.05 -28.46
N ALA A 391 -39.01 8.85 -28.16
CA ALA A 391 -37.94 9.24 -29.07
C ALA A 391 -37.93 8.34 -30.31
N LYS A 392 -38.14 7.03 -30.14
CA LYS A 392 -38.27 6.09 -31.28
C LYS A 392 -39.47 6.41 -32.14
N LYS A 393 -40.62 6.69 -31.54
CA LYS A 393 -41.83 7.09 -32.27
C LYS A 393 -41.61 8.40 -33.02
N ARG A 394 -41.03 9.42 -32.39
CA ARG A 394 -40.66 10.68 -33.02
C ARG A 394 -39.67 10.49 -34.17
N TYR A 395 -38.69 9.58 -34.02
CA TYR A 395 -37.72 9.23 -35.06
C TYR A 395 -38.41 8.59 -36.29
N ASP A 396 -39.30 7.62 -36.04
CA ASP A 396 -40.04 6.93 -37.12
C ASP A 396 -41.02 7.88 -37.85
N GLU A 397 -41.57 8.86 -37.14
CA GLU A 397 -42.48 9.88 -37.68
C GLU A 397 -41.76 11.06 -38.34
N ALA A 398 -40.44 11.21 -38.13
CA ALA A 398 -39.66 12.33 -38.65
C ALA A 398 -39.60 12.32 -40.21
N LYS A 399 -39.94 13.46 -40.80
CA LYS A 399 -40.02 13.60 -42.26
C LYS A 399 -38.68 13.87 -42.93
N THR A 400 -37.71 14.37 -42.17
CA THR A 400 -36.37 14.70 -42.70
C THR A 400 -35.26 14.00 -41.93
N GLU A 401 -34.15 13.79 -42.59
CA GLU A 401 -32.95 13.22 -41.95
C GLU A 401 -32.39 14.15 -40.88
N ALA A 402 -32.50 15.46 -41.07
CA ALA A 402 -32.09 16.47 -40.07
C ALA A 402 -32.89 16.35 -38.77
N ASP A 403 -34.22 16.10 -38.85
CA ASP A 403 -35.08 15.88 -37.69
C ASP A 403 -34.68 14.60 -36.95
N ARG A 404 -34.38 13.54 -37.69
CA ARG A 404 -33.91 12.26 -37.12
C ARG A 404 -32.60 12.40 -36.35
N ILE A 405 -31.63 13.11 -36.92
CA ILE A 405 -30.34 13.41 -36.26
C ILE A 405 -30.58 14.22 -35.00
N ALA A 406 -31.46 15.23 -35.02
CA ALA A 406 -31.74 16.03 -33.85
C ALA A 406 -32.37 15.23 -32.71
N ILE A 407 -33.28 14.29 -33.00
CA ILE A 407 -33.88 13.39 -32.01
C ILE A 407 -32.82 12.47 -31.37
N VAL A 408 -31.94 11.89 -32.18
CA VAL A 408 -30.82 11.04 -31.68
C VAL A 408 -29.87 11.82 -30.80
N MET A 409 -29.50 13.04 -31.19
CA MET A 409 -28.63 13.91 -30.39
C MET A 409 -29.26 14.25 -29.03
N GLU A 410 -30.55 14.61 -28.99
CA GLU A 410 -31.30 14.90 -27.77
C GLU A 410 -31.29 13.70 -26.81
N ASP A 411 -31.49 12.48 -27.33
CA ASP A 411 -31.50 11.28 -26.52
C ASP A 411 -30.11 10.93 -25.98
N VAL A 412 -29.06 11.08 -26.79
CA VAL A 412 -27.67 10.90 -26.33
C VAL A 412 -27.29 11.91 -25.23
N GLU A 413 -27.73 13.18 -25.36
CA GLU A 413 -27.54 14.21 -24.34
C GLU A 413 -28.24 13.85 -23.02
N LYS A 414 -29.47 13.34 -23.08
CA LYS A 414 -30.19 12.85 -21.89
C LYS A 414 -29.48 11.71 -21.22
N ASN A 415 -28.89 10.78 -21.99
CA ASN A 415 -28.10 9.68 -21.47
C ASN A 415 -26.81 10.16 -20.78
N ILE A 416 -26.14 11.18 -21.34
CA ILE A 416 -24.98 11.80 -20.70
C ILE A 416 -25.35 12.38 -19.33
N ILE A 417 -26.46 13.14 -19.25
CA ILE A 417 -26.93 13.71 -17.99
C ILE A 417 -27.28 12.62 -16.97
N ALA A 418 -27.87 11.50 -17.41
CA ALA A 418 -28.17 10.38 -16.53
C ALA A 418 -26.89 9.74 -15.97
N LEU A 419 -25.88 9.52 -16.81
CA LEU A 419 -24.56 8.99 -16.40
C LEU A 419 -23.84 9.92 -15.42
N GLU A 420 -23.91 11.24 -15.65
CA GLU A 420 -23.34 12.23 -14.74
C GLU A 420 -24.00 12.22 -13.36
N LYS A 421 -25.33 12.00 -13.30
CA LYS A 421 -26.02 11.80 -12.02
C LYS A 421 -25.57 10.53 -11.31
N GLU A 422 -25.42 9.42 -12.05
CA GLU A 422 -24.89 8.17 -11.49
C GLU A 422 -23.47 8.36 -10.92
N ILE A 423 -22.60 9.12 -11.61
CA ILE A 423 -21.27 9.46 -11.11
C ILE A 423 -21.37 10.19 -9.76
N VAL A 424 -22.24 11.20 -9.65
CA VAL A 424 -22.43 11.95 -8.40
C VAL A 424 -22.92 11.05 -7.26
N ASP A 425 -23.79 10.08 -7.55
CA ASP A 425 -24.26 9.13 -6.52
C ASP A 425 -23.18 8.14 -6.10
N LEU A 426 -22.37 7.63 -7.03
CA LEU A 426 -21.19 6.79 -6.73
C LEU A 426 -20.13 7.54 -5.94
N GLU A 427 -19.84 8.80 -6.30
CA GLU A 427 -18.92 9.66 -5.55
C GLU A 427 -19.40 9.92 -4.12
N LYS A 428 -20.71 10.03 -3.90
CA LYS A 428 -21.26 10.13 -2.55
C LYS A 428 -21.01 8.88 -1.74
N GLN A 429 -21.25 7.69 -2.31
CA GLN A 429 -20.97 6.41 -1.64
C GLN A 429 -19.47 6.26 -1.33
N LEU A 430 -18.61 6.64 -2.27
CA LEU A 430 -17.16 6.66 -2.07
C LEU A 430 -16.76 7.60 -0.93
N SER A 431 -17.34 8.80 -0.86
CA SER A 431 -17.11 9.76 0.22
C SER A 431 -17.51 9.19 1.59
N GLU A 432 -18.65 8.52 1.68
CA GLU A 432 -19.13 7.88 2.91
C GLU A 432 -18.18 6.74 3.36
N LEU A 433 -17.63 5.96 2.43
CA LEU A 433 -16.64 4.92 2.73
C LEU A 433 -15.32 5.54 3.21
N CYS A 434 -14.83 6.58 2.53
CA CYS A 434 -13.63 7.30 2.93
C CYS A 434 -13.78 7.95 4.30
N GLU A 435 -14.95 8.53 4.61
CA GLU A 435 -15.22 9.13 5.91
C GLU A 435 -15.16 8.09 7.04
N LYS A 436 -15.77 6.92 6.85
CA LYS A 436 -15.68 5.81 7.82
C LYS A 436 -14.24 5.35 8.01
N TYR A 437 -13.49 5.17 6.93
CA TYR A 437 -12.08 4.80 6.99
C TYR A 437 -11.26 5.87 7.74
N ASN A 438 -11.45 7.14 7.41
CA ASN A 438 -10.73 8.26 8.01
C ASN A 438 -11.00 8.42 9.52
N GLN A 439 -12.20 8.04 9.97
CA GLN A 439 -12.53 8.04 11.42
C GLN A 439 -11.83 6.91 12.18
N LEU A 440 -11.57 5.79 11.54
CA LEU A 440 -10.98 4.61 12.17
C LEU A 440 -9.46 4.55 12.05
N ALA A 441 -8.92 4.95 10.90
CA ALA A 441 -7.50 4.89 10.61
C ALA A 441 -6.71 5.97 11.34
N LEU A 442 -5.53 5.63 11.78
CA LEU A 442 -4.60 6.55 12.46
C LEU A 442 -4.22 7.74 11.56
N SER A 443 -4.04 7.53 10.26
CA SER A 443 -3.71 8.60 9.31
C SER A 443 -4.86 9.60 9.09
N GLY A 444 -6.10 9.20 9.37
CA GLY A 444 -7.29 10.00 9.09
C GLY A 444 -7.47 10.42 7.64
N SER A 445 -6.71 9.86 6.67
CA SER A 445 -6.78 10.29 5.27
C SER A 445 -6.32 9.22 4.26
N PHE A 446 -7.27 8.67 3.50
CA PHE A 446 -6.96 7.80 2.38
C PHE A 446 -6.33 8.57 1.19
N ILE A 447 -6.74 9.82 0.98
CA ILE A 447 -6.14 10.71 -0.04
C ILE A 447 -4.66 10.98 0.27
N GLY A 448 -4.33 11.16 1.55
CA GLY A 448 -2.95 11.34 2.00
C GLY A 448 -2.06 10.16 1.61
N TYR A 449 -2.57 8.94 1.75
CA TYR A 449 -1.88 7.73 1.30
C TYR A 449 -1.61 7.75 -0.22
N ILE A 450 -2.63 7.98 -1.04
CA ILE A 450 -2.47 8.03 -2.51
C ILE A 450 -1.49 9.15 -2.92
N THR A 451 -1.57 10.32 -2.26
CA THR A 451 -0.67 11.45 -2.54
C THR A 451 0.79 11.10 -2.24
N SER A 452 1.05 10.43 -1.13
CA SER A 452 2.40 9.97 -0.76
C SER A 452 2.93 8.93 -1.74
N ALA A 453 2.06 8.02 -2.21
CA ALA A 453 2.38 7.04 -3.23
C ALA A 453 2.79 7.69 -4.56
N ILE A 454 2.02 8.66 -5.03
CA ILE A 454 2.35 9.42 -6.26
C ILE A 454 3.72 10.11 -6.12
N ARG A 455 3.98 10.73 -4.98
CA ARG A 455 5.26 11.42 -4.74
C ARG A 455 6.44 10.45 -4.81
N LEU A 456 6.33 9.29 -4.19
CA LEU A 456 7.38 8.27 -4.20
C LEU A 456 7.64 7.75 -5.62
N LEU A 457 6.59 7.43 -6.39
CA LEU A 457 6.75 6.99 -7.78
C LEU A 457 7.40 8.05 -8.67
N LYS A 458 7.06 9.33 -8.51
CA LYS A 458 7.71 10.42 -9.25
C LYS A 458 9.20 10.52 -8.95
N LEU A 459 9.59 10.41 -7.67
CA LEU A 459 11.00 10.38 -7.28
C LEU A 459 11.72 9.16 -7.87
N ARG A 460 11.08 7.98 -7.84
CA ARG A 460 11.65 6.77 -8.45
C ARG A 460 11.80 6.92 -9.96
N GLN A 461 10.82 7.49 -10.64
CA GLN A 461 10.90 7.76 -12.08
C GLN A 461 12.08 8.68 -12.43
N GLU A 462 12.30 9.73 -11.62
CA GLU A 462 13.46 10.62 -11.79
C GLU A 462 14.79 9.87 -11.59
N THR A 463 14.87 8.99 -10.61
CA THR A 463 16.03 8.13 -10.38
C THR A 463 16.26 7.20 -11.57
N MET A 464 15.22 6.50 -12.03
CA MET A 464 15.29 5.60 -13.20
C MET A 464 15.77 6.33 -14.46
N LYS A 465 15.33 7.57 -14.68
CA LYS A 465 15.83 8.41 -15.79
C LYS A 465 17.33 8.69 -15.68
N LYS A 466 17.81 8.98 -14.47
CA LYS A 466 19.25 9.24 -14.22
C LYS A 466 20.09 7.97 -14.35
N GLU A 467 19.54 6.81 -14.01
CA GLU A 467 20.17 5.50 -14.13
C GLU A 467 20.13 4.94 -15.56
N GLY A 468 19.50 5.64 -16.51
CA GLY A 468 19.44 5.23 -17.92
C GLY A 468 18.47 4.08 -18.20
N ALA A 469 17.39 3.98 -17.42
CA ALA A 469 16.36 2.95 -17.63
C ALA A 469 15.74 3.06 -19.04
N ASP A 470 15.33 1.91 -19.60
CA ASP A 470 14.71 1.81 -20.91
C ASP A 470 13.36 2.55 -20.99
N ALA A 471 13.00 2.97 -22.22
CA ALA A 471 11.80 3.77 -22.46
C ALA A 471 10.50 3.05 -22.04
N GLU A 472 10.43 1.71 -22.19
CA GLU A 472 9.27 0.92 -21.83
C GLU A 472 9.05 0.91 -20.31
N SER A 473 10.13 0.75 -19.53
CA SER A 473 10.09 0.82 -18.07
C SER A 473 9.68 2.21 -17.56
N LEU A 474 10.19 3.27 -18.18
CA LEU A 474 9.80 4.65 -17.86
C LEU A 474 8.34 4.93 -18.21
N GLN A 475 7.84 4.39 -19.32
CA GLN A 475 6.44 4.51 -19.72
C GLN A 475 5.52 3.79 -18.74
N ARG A 476 5.84 2.55 -18.38
CA ARG A 476 5.07 1.80 -17.35
C ARG A 476 4.97 2.58 -16.03
N MET A 477 6.08 3.22 -15.61
CA MET A 477 6.07 4.06 -14.41
C MET A 477 5.18 5.30 -14.57
N ALA A 478 5.24 5.97 -15.73
CA ALA A 478 4.38 7.12 -16.05
C ALA A 478 2.89 6.74 -16.02
N ASP A 479 2.54 5.59 -16.59
CA ASP A 479 1.16 5.10 -16.60
C ASP A 479 0.65 4.76 -15.19
N ARG A 480 1.50 4.21 -14.32
CA ARG A 480 1.17 3.98 -12.90
C ARG A 480 0.90 5.30 -12.17
N ILE A 481 1.77 6.30 -12.34
CA ILE A 481 1.58 7.64 -11.76
C ILE A 481 0.24 8.24 -12.22
N LYS A 482 -0.04 8.19 -13.53
CA LYS A 482 -1.27 8.72 -14.11
C LYS A 482 -2.52 8.04 -13.54
N ARG A 483 -2.51 6.71 -13.35
CA ARG A 483 -3.62 5.98 -12.71
C ARG A 483 -3.86 6.43 -11.28
N LEU A 484 -2.80 6.62 -10.48
CA LEU A 484 -2.94 7.10 -9.10
C LEU A 484 -3.40 8.56 -9.04
N GLU A 485 -2.94 9.41 -9.95
CA GLU A 485 -3.42 10.79 -10.06
C GLU A 485 -4.91 10.84 -10.40
N HIS A 486 -5.37 9.96 -11.29
CA HIS A 486 -6.80 9.82 -11.60
C HIS A 486 -7.60 9.35 -10.38
N LYS A 487 -7.13 8.32 -9.66
CA LYS A 487 -7.76 7.87 -8.40
C LYS A 487 -7.85 9.00 -7.36
N ARG A 488 -6.76 9.77 -7.19
CA ARG A 488 -6.76 10.93 -6.29
C ARG A 488 -7.78 11.97 -6.70
N HIS A 489 -7.85 12.29 -7.98
CA HIS A 489 -8.83 13.25 -8.51
C HIS A 489 -10.27 12.81 -8.22
N VAL A 490 -10.59 11.53 -8.44
CA VAL A 490 -11.91 10.96 -8.12
C VAL A 490 -12.26 11.13 -6.64
N LEU A 491 -11.30 10.88 -5.74
CA LEU A 491 -11.50 11.07 -4.30
C LEU A 491 -11.72 12.54 -3.93
N GLU A 492 -10.92 13.44 -4.49
CA GLU A 492 -11.06 14.89 -4.29
C GLU A 492 -12.41 15.40 -4.79
N GLU A 493 -12.89 14.89 -5.92
CA GLU A 493 -14.23 15.21 -6.43
C GLU A 493 -15.33 14.62 -5.54
N ALA A 494 -15.16 13.39 -5.03
CA ALA A 494 -16.11 12.76 -4.11
C ALA A 494 -16.32 13.58 -2.82
N GLU A 495 -15.27 14.22 -2.31
CA GLU A 495 -15.32 15.04 -1.09
C GLU A 495 -16.00 16.41 -1.31
N LYS A 496 -16.15 16.87 -2.56
CA LYS A 496 -16.80 18.16 -2.85
C LYS A 496 -18.29 18.15 -2.49
N PRO A 497 -18.84 19.23 -1.89
CA PRO A 497 -20.26 19.30 -1.57
C PRO A 497 -21.17 19.09 -2.79
N ARG A 498 -22.15 18.20 -2.65
CA ARG A 498 -23.10 17.84 -3.73
C ARG A 498 -23.76 19.08 -4.40
N LYS A 499 -24.02 20.15 -3.62
CA LYS A 499 -24.57 21.40 -4.15
C LYS A 499 -23.65 22.09 -5.17
N GLN A 500 -22.33 22.03 -5.00
CA GLN A 500 -21.37 22.61 -5.96
C GLN A 500 -21.29 21.76 -7.24
N LYS A 501 -21.33 20.43 -7.13
CA LYS A 501 -21.31 19.52 -8.28
C LYS A 501 -22.55 19.66 -9.15
N LEU A 502 -23.73 19.72 -8.54
CA LEU A 502 -24.99 19.93 -9.25
C LEU A 502 -25.08 21.31 -9.93
N LYS A 503 -24.55 22.37 -9.30
CA LYS A 503 -24.48 23.69 -9.94
C LYS A 503 -23.56 23.71 -11.15
N ALA A 504 -22.38 23.05 -11.04
CA ALA A 504 -21.43 22.94 -12.16
C ALA A 504 -22.01 22.12 -13.33
N LEU A 505 -22.79 21.07 -13.04
CA LEU A 505 -23.48 20.23 -14.04
C LEU A 505 -24.63 20.97 -14.75
N LEU A 506 -25.34 21.84 -14.05
CA LEU A 506 -26.48 22.56 -14.56
C LEU A 506 -26.11 23.92 -15.16
N GLY A 507 -24.80 24.30 -15.14
CA GLY A 507 -24.36 25.60 -15.65
C GLY A 507 -24.91 26.81 -14.88
N LEU A 508 -25.22 26.63 -13.57
CA LEU A 508 -25.77 27.63 -12.67
C LEU A 508 -24.71 28.27 -11.77
#